data_5612eb9fd0a379a155d564586493d3bd
#
_entry.id   5612eb9fd0a379a155d564586493d3bd
#
_cell.length_a   1.000
_cell.length_b   1.000
_cell.length_c   1.000
_cell.angle_alpha   90.00
_cell.angle_beta   90.00
_cell.angle_gamma   90.00
#
_symmetry.space_group_name_H-M   'P 1'
#
loop_
_entity.id
_entity.type
_entity.pdbx_description
1 polymer ?
#
loop_
_entity_poly.entity_id
_entity_poly.type
_entity_poly.pdbx_seq_one_letter_code
_entity_poly.pdbx_strand_id
1 'polypeptide(L)'
;GKSTIAKMFAENEYKSYILIDFSKASKEVKELFDDISDLDYIFLRLQLIYKTDLYERDSVIIFDEVQLCPMARQAIKHLVKDHRFDYIETGSLLSIQKNIKDILIPSEERKISMFPMDFEEFLWAAGDTTTSKLLVSIFEKKIPLGDAVHRKLIRSFRLYMLVGGMPQSVASYIETNVGIKMPESKRV
;
A
#
# COMPACT_ATOMS: atom_id res chain seq x y z
N GLY A 1 3.79 -0.65 -3.48
CA GLY A 1 2.71 0.31 -3.38
C GLY A 1 1.61 -0.14 -2.43
N LYS A 2 0.34 0.10 -2.81
CA LYS A 2 -0.84 -0.16 -1.96
C LYS A 2 -0.88 -1.59 -1.39
N SER A 3 -0.79 -2.59 -2.25
CA SER A 3 -0.83 -4.01 -1.86
C SER A 3 0.29 -4.38 -0.88
N THR A 4 1.49 -3.82 -1.08
CA THR A 4 2.64 -4.06 -0.21
C THR A 4 2.40 -3.51 1.19
N ILE A 5 1.89 -2.26 1.29
CA ILE A 5 1.60 -1.63 2.59
C ILE A 5 0.44 -2.35 3.30
N ALA A 6 -0.63 -2.70 2.57
CA ALA A 6 -1.74 -3.46 3.14
C ALA A 6 -1.26 -4.82 3.71
N LYS A 7 -0.38 -5.51 2.96
CA LYS A 7 0.22 -6.76 3.42
C LYS A 7 1.09 -6.56 4.66
N MET A 8 2.01 -5.58 4.66
CA MET A 8 2.86 -5.28 5.81
C MET A 8 2.04 -4.90 7.05
N PHE A 9 0.98 -4.14 6.88
CA PHE A 9 0.06 -3.79 7.95
C PHE A 9 -0.60 -5.06 8.53
N ALA A 10 -1.11 -5.94 7.66
CA ALA A 10 -1.72 -7.20 8.10
C ALA A 10 -0.73 -8.10 8.85
N GLU A 11 0.51 -8.19 8.38
CA GLU A 11 1.57 -8.99 9.03
C GLU A 11 1.98 -8.47 10.41
N ASN A 12 1.84 -7.17 10.65
CA ASN A 12 2.25 -6.56 11.93
C ASN A 12 1.10 -6.42 12.94
N GLU A 13 -0.13 -6.22 12.46
CA GLU A 13 -1.26 -5.84 13.31
C GLU A 13 -2.28 -6.97 13.55
N TYR A 14 -2.19 -8.07 12.78
CA TYR A 14 -3.14 -9.18 12.88
C TYR A 14 -2.41 -10.51 13.08
N LYS A 15 -3.09 -11.44 13.75
CA LYS A 15 -2.59 -12.80 13.95
C LYS A 15 -2.52 -13.59 12.66
N SER A 16 -3.45 -13.37 11.75
CA SER A 16 -3.43 -13.95 10.42
C SER A 16 -4.09 -13.06 9.38
N TYR A 17 -3.80 -13.29 8.10
CA TYR A 17 -4.44 -12.60 7.00
C TYR A 17 -4.57 -13.49 5.78
N ILE A 18 -5.58 -13.20 4.96
CA ILE A 18 -5.73 -13.75 3.62
C ILE A 18 -5.64 -12.58 2.62
N LEU A 19 -4.73 -12.68 1.64
CA LEU A 19 -4.62 -11.73 0.54
C LEU A 19 -5.17 -12.36 -0.73
N ILE A 20 -6.26 -11.81 -1.24
CA ILE A 20 -6.91 -12.22 -2.48
C ILE A 20 -6.56 -11.22 -3.58
N ASP A 21 -5.57 -11.56 -4.40
CA ASP A 21 -5.22 -10.77 -5.60
C ASP A 21 -6.17 -11.15 -6.75
N PHE A 22 -7.20 -10.35 -7.00
CA PHE A 22 -8.20 -10.64 -8.03
C PHE A 22 -7.66 -10.59 -9.46
N SER A 23 -6.46 -10.07 -9.67
CA SER A 23 -5.78 -10.16 -10.98
C SER A 23 -5.29 -11.57 -11.28
N LYS A 24 -5.04 -12.38 -10.23
CA LYS A 24 -4.51 -13.74 -10.31
C LYS A 24 -5.43 -14.81 -9.73
N ALA A 25 -6.48 -14.39 -9.01
CA ALA A 25 -7.40 -15.29 -8.34
C ALA A 25 -8.05 -16.26 -9.32
N SER A 26 -8.15 -17.52 -8.91
CA SER A 26 -8.83 -18.55 -9.68
C SER A 26 -10.31 -18.24 -9.87
N LYS A 27 -10.94 -18.88 -10.86
CA LYS A 27 -12.38 -18.77 -11.08
C LYS A 27 -13.15 -19.21 -9.82
N GLU A 28 -12.73 -20.28 -9.19
CA GLU A 28 -13.30 -20.79 -7.95
C GLU A 28 -13.36 -19.73 -6.83
N VAL A 29 -12.28 -18.98 -6.62
CA VAL A 29 -12.24 -17.91 -5.60
C VAL A 29 -13.19 -16.78 -5.94
N LYS A 30 -13.31 -16.41 -7.22
CA LYS A 30 -14.22 -15.33 -7.67
C LYS A 30 -15.67 -15.74 -7.50
N GLU A 31 -16.02 -16.98 -7.84
CA GLU A 31 -17.37 -17.55 -7.74
C GLU A 31 -17.86 -17.70 -6.29
N LEU A 32 -16.95 -17.73 -5.29
CA LEU A 32 -17.36 -17.71 -3.87
C LEU A 32 -18.18 -16.47 -3.49
N PHE A 33 -18.02 -15.39 -4.22
CA PHE A 33 -18.71 -14.12 -3.94
C PHE A 33 -20.00 -13.94 -4.75
N ASP A 34 -20.35 -14.91 -5.61
CA ASP A 34 -21.60 -14.86 -6.40
C ASP A 34 -22.81 -15.17 -5.52
N ASP A 35 -22.64 -15.99 -4.49
CA ASP A 35 -23.68 -16.29 -3.49
C ASP A 35 -23.12 -16.06 -2.07
N ILE A 36 -23.58 -14.98 -1.44
CA ILE A 36 -23.18 -14.56 -0.09
C ILE A 36 -24.19 -14.96 0.97
N SER A 37 -25.10 -15.88 0.70
CA SER A 37 -26.13 -16.34 1.64
C SER A 37 -25.53 -17.14 2.81
N ASP A 38 -24.39 -17.83 2.57
CA ASP A 38 -23.67 -18.63 3.57
C ASP A 38 -22.23 -18.13 3.72
N LEU A 39 -22.03 -17.21 4.68
CA LEU A 39 -20.70 -16.65 4.98
C LEU A 39 -19.77 -17.69 5.61
N ASP A 40 -20.30 -18.65 6.36
CA ASP A 40 -19.49 -19.71 6.98
C ASP A 40 -18.84 -20.59 5.92
N TYR A 41 -19.59 -20.91 4.88
CA TYR A 41 -19.07 -21.64 3.73
C TYR A 41 -17.97 -20.83 3.01
N ILE A 42 -18.18 -19.54 2.80
CA ILE A 42 -17.17 -18.67 2.15
C ILE A 42 -15.88 -18.66 2.94
N PHE A 43 -15.95 -18.41 4.25
CA PHE A 43 -14.74 -18.34 5.08
C PHE A 43 -14.05 -19.70 5.21
N LEU A 44 -14.80 -20.79 5.32
CA LEU A 44 -14.23 -22.14 5.30
C LEU A 44 -13.45 -22.41 4.00
N ARG A 45 -14.04 -22.07 2.85
CA ARG A 45 -13.41 -22.26 1.55
C ARG A 45 -12.15 -21.41 1.38
N LEU A 46 -12.20 -20.14 1.81
CA LEU A 46 -11.03 -19.26 1.81
C LEU A 46 -9.90 -19.83 2.67
N GLN A 47 -10.18 -20.29 3.88
CA GLN A 47 -9.17 -20.92 4.75
C GLN A 47 -8.55 -22.15 4.10
N LEU A 48 -9.34 -23.00 3.45
CA LEU A 48 -8.86 -24.20 2.76
C LEU A 48 -7.97 -23.85 1.56
N ILE A 49 -8.40 -22.90 0.72
CA ILE A 49 -7.68 -22.50 -0.50
C ILE A 49 -6.36 -21.82 -0.16
N TYR A 50 -6.37 -20.89 0.82
CA TYR A 50 -5.20 -20.12 1.21
C TYR A 50 -4.36 -20.79 2.32
N LYS A 51 -4.82 -21.95 2.85
CA LYS A 51 -4.18 -22.71 3.94
C LYS A 51 -3.85 -21.81 5.14
N THR A 52 -4.78 -20.97 5.53
CA THR A 52 -4.62 -19.97 6.58
C THR A 52 -5.84 -20.00 7.48
N ASP A 53 -5.63 -20.17 8.79
CA ASP A 53 -6.69 -20.07 9.78
C ASP A 53 -7.11 -18.61 9.96
N LEU A 54 -8.40 -18.37 10.07
CA LEU A 54 -8.97 -17.06 10.40
C LEU A 54 -9.44 -17.04 11.86
N TYR A 55 -9.05 -16.02 12.58
CA TYR A 55 -9.39 -15.78 14.00
C TYR A 55 -10.35 -14.60 14.11
N GLU A 56 -11.47 -14.80 14.77
CA GLU A 56 -12.44 -13.71 14.97
C GLU A 56 -11.80 -12.51 15.66
N ARG A 57 -12.03 -11.33 15.11
CA ARG A 57 -11.50 -10.02 15.57
C ARG A 57 -9.98 -9.89 15.57
N ASP A 58 -9.26 -10.85 14.99
CA ASP A 58 -7.80 -10.86 14.96
C ASP A 58 -7.26 -11.37 13.60
N SER A 59 -8.09 -11.29 12.57
CA SER A 59 -7.70 -11.58 11.19
C SER A 59 -8.25 -10.54 10.23
N VAL A 60 -7.49 -10.29 9.16
CA VAL A 60 -7.87 -9.35 8.10
C VAL A 60 -7.88 -10.06 6.74
N ILE A 61 -8.90 -9.77 5.93
CA ILE A 61 -8.99 -10.25 4.55
C ILE A 61 -8.72 -9.07 3.61
N ILE A 62 -7.67 -9.19 2.79
CA ILE A 62 -7.24 -8.14 1.86
C ILE A 62 -7.77 -8.48 0.48
N PHE A 63 -8.59 -7.62 -0.10
CA PHE A 63 -9.09 -7.68 -1.46
C PHE A 63 -8.23 -6.76 -2.34
N ASP A 64 -7.24 -7.34 -3.02
CA ASP A 64 -6.33 -6.60 -3.89
C ASP A 64 -6.87 -6.59 -5.32
N GLU A 65 -6.81 -5.41 -5.97
CA GLU A 65 -7.38 -5.14 -7.30
C GLU A 65 -8.88 -5.50 -7.37
N VAL A 66 -9.64 -5.11 -6.34
CA VAL A 66 -11.06 -5.49 -6.12
C VAL A 66 -11.98 -5.13 -7.30
N GLN A 67 -11.63 -4.14 -8.12
CA GLN A 67 -12.39 -3.78 -9.32
C GLN A 67 -12.45 -4.90 -10.38
N LEU A 68 -11.60 -5.93 -10.27
CA LEU A 68 -11.61 -7.10 -11.14
C LEU A 68 -12.62 -8.17 -10.70
N CYS A 69 -13.27 -7.99 -9.54
CA CYS A 69 -14.35 -8.86 -9.05
C CYS A 69 -15.48 -8.01 -8.44
N PRO A 70 -16.41 -7.49 -9.25
CA PRO A 70 -17.50 -6.65 -8.76
C PRO A 70 -18.37 -7.32 -7.69
N MET A 71 -18.56 -8.63 -7.75
CA MET A 71 -19.32 -9.39 -6.77
C MET A 71 -18.65 -9.39 -5.40
N ALA A 72 -17.33 -9.57 -5.33
CA ALA A 72 -16.57 -9.43 -4.09
C ALA A 72 -16.70 -8.02 -3.51
N ARG A 73 -16.68 -6.99 -4.35
CA ARG A 73 -16.89 -5.59 -3.92
C ARG A 73 -18.29 -5.37 -3.33
N GLN A 74 -19.33 -5.97 -3.91
CA GLN A 74 -20.69 -5.90 -3.36
C GLN A 74 -20.81 -6.68 -2.06
N ALA A 75 -20.12 -7.81 -1.94
CA ALA A 75 -20.13 -8.67 -0.76
C ALA A 75 -19.60 -7.97 0.49
N ILE A 76 -18.68 -7.00 0.35
CA ILE A 76 -18.04 -6.29 1.49
C ILE A 76 -19.08 -5.75 2.49
N LYS A 77 -20.18 -5.19 2.02
CA LYS A 77 -21.22 -4.67 2.91
C LYS A 77 -21.79 -5.74 3.85
N HIS A 78 -21.94 -6.96 3.35
CA HIS A 78 -22.44 -8.08 4.13
C HIS A 78 -21.36 -8.68 5.02
N LEU A 79 -20.14 -8.78 4.50
CA LEU A 79 -18.97 -9.27 5.22
C LEU A 79 -18.64 -8.37 6.43
N VAL A 80 -18.67 -7.05 6.26
CA VAL A 80 -18.44 -6.10 7.37
C VAL A 80 -19.54 -6.18 8.42
N LYS A 81 -20.81 -6.39 8.05
CA LYS A 81 -21.93 -6.56 8.99
C LYS A 81 -21.84 -7.81 9.84
N ASP A 82 -21.14 -8.82 9.38
CA ASP A 82 -20.89 -10.06 10.12
C ASP A 82 -19.93 -9.87 11.30
N HIS A 83 -19.09 -8.83 11.27
CA HIS A 83 -18.18 -8.42 12.34
C HIS A 83 -17.11 -9.43 12.78
N ARG A 84 -16.94 -10.55 12.09
CA ARG A 84 -15.91 -11.55 12.44
C ARG A 84 -14.51 -11.13 12.07
N PHE A 85 -14.34 -10.49 10.92
CA PHE A 85 -13.04 -10.13 10.37
C PHE A 85 -13.00 -8.69 9.92
N ASP A 86 -11.79 -8.14 9.81
CA ASP A 86 -11.57 -6.84 9.21
C ASP A 86 -11.24 -6.99 7.71
N TYR A 87 -11.48 -5.94 6.94
CA TYR A 87 -11.32 -5.95 5.49
C TYR A 87 -10.51 -4.75 5.02
N ILE A 88 -9.57 -5.01 4.11
CA ILE A 88 -8.82 -3.97 3.39
C ILE A 88 -9.04 -4.17 1.91
N GLU A 89 -9.47 -3.12 1.22
CA GLU A 89 -9.61 -3.15 -0.22
C GLU A 89 -8.53 -2.28 -0.87
N THR A 90 -7.92 -2.78 -1.93
CA THR A 90 -7.08 -1.98 -2.79
C THR A 90 -7.61 -1.98 -4.22
N GLY A 91 -7.35 -0.91 -4.94
CA GLY A 91 -7.73 -0.80 -6.33
C GLY A 91 -7.28 0.53 -6.93
N SER A 92 -7.35 0.66 -8.25
CA SER A 92 -7.10 1.94 -8.90
C SER A 92 -8.36 2.81 -8.89
N LEU A 93 -8.23 4.08 -8.51
CA LEU A 93 -9.35 5.02 -8.42
C LEU A 93 -10.13 5.14 -9.74
N LEU A 94 -9.43 5.15 -10.86
CA LEU A 94 -10.03 5.27 -12.21
C LEU A 94 -10.85 4.03 -12.58
N SER A 95 -10.39 2.84 -12.21
CA SER A 95 -11.10 1.58 -12.48
C SER A 95 -12.29 1.41 -11.55
N ILE A 96 -12.15 1.83 -10.30
CA ILE A 96 -13.25 1.84 -9.33
C ILE A 96 -14.38 2.75 -9.83
N GLN A 97 -14.10 3.97 -10.27
CA GLN A 97 -15.11 4.92 -10.76
C GLN A 97 -15.82 4.46 -12.05
N LYS A 98 -15.13 3.76 -12.95
CA LYS A 98 -15.71 3.26 -14.21
C LYS A 98 -16.67 2.08 -14.00
N ASN A 99 -16.41 1.24 -13.00
CA ASN A 99 -17.16 0.01 -12.76
C ASN A 99 -18.24 0.15 -11.67
N ILE A 100 -18.39 1.35 -11.06
CA ILE A 100 -19.23 1.57 -9.87
C ILE A 100 -20.57 2.26 -10.20
N LYS A 101 -20.98 2.40 -11.47
CA LYS A 101 -22.25 3.10 -11.74
C LYS A 101 -23.46 2.52 -10.99
N ASP A 102 -23.38 1.27 -10.50
CA ASP A 102 -24.47 0.57 -9.82
C ASP A 102 -24.06 -0.14 -8.51
N ILE A 103 -22.85 0.09 -7.97
CA ILE A 103 -22.40 -0.56 -6.74
C ILE A 103 -22.63 0.37 -5.55
N LEU A 104 -23.46 -0.06 -4.61
CA LEU A 104 -23.65 0.58 -3.30
C LEU A 104 -22.33 0.55 -2.52
N ILE A 105 -21.75 1.73 -2.32
CA ILE A 105 -20.57 1.91 -1.45
C ILE A 105 -21.03 1.72 -0.02
N PRO A 106 -20.40 0.83 0.79
CA PRO A 106 -20.71 0.69 2.20
C PRO A 106 -20.49 2.02 2.94
N SER A 107 -21.40 2.38 3.80
CA SER A 107 -21.28 3.59 4.66
C SER A 107 -20.15 3.47 5.69
N GLU A 108 -19.71 2.24 5.95
CA GLU A 108 -18.66 1.87 6.90
C GLU A 108 -17.24 1.94 6.29
N GLU A 109 -17.12 2.32 5.02
CA GLU A 109 -15.84 2.37 4.32
C GLU A 109 -15.04 3.64 4.67
N ARG A 110 -13.81 3.45 5.13
CA ARG A 110 -12.83 4.54 5.28
C ARG A 110 -11.89 4.56 4.06
N LYS A 111 -12.00 5.58 3.24
CA LYS A 111 -11.12 5.77 2.07
C LYS A 111 -9.79 6.41 2.47
N ILE A 112 -8.70 5.77 2.06
CA ILE A 112 -7.34 6.30 2.20
C ILE A 112 -6.75 6.47 0.81
N SER A 113 -6.44 7.72 0.44
CA SER A 113 -5.75 8.01 -0.82
C SER A 113 -4.26 7.81 -0.65
N MET A 114 -3.66 6.98 -1.51
CA MET A 114 -2.22 6.83 -1.58
C MET A 114 -1.68 7.52 -2.82
N PHE A 115 -0.72 8.39 -2.60
CA PHE A 115 0.02 9.11 -3.65
C PHE A 115 1.41 8.49 -3.84
N PRO A 116 2.10 8.80 -4.96
CA PRO A 116 3.54 8.57 -5.05
C PRO A 116 4.27 9.23 -3.88
N MET A 117 5.46 8.74 -3.56
CA MET A 117 6.30 9.32 -2.52
C MET A 117 6.57 10.80 -2.83
N ASP A 118 6.45 11.64 -1.82
CA ASP A 118 6.85 13.04 -1.92
C ASP A 118 8.37 13.21 -1.73
N PHE A 119 8.83 14.47 -1.75
CA PHE A 119 10.27 14.74 -1.62
C PHE A 119 10.81 14.38 -0.24
N GLU A 120 10.02 14.53 0.81
CA GLU A 120 10.40 14.14 2.16
C GLU A 120 10.56 12.62 2.28
N GLU A 121 9.59 11.86 1.80
CA GLU A 121 9.62 10.40 1.77
C GLU A 121 10.79 9.87 0.91
N PHE A 122 11.08 10.55 -0.20
CA PHE A 122 12.26 10.26 -1.01
C PHE A 122 13.57 10.47 -0.25
N LEU A 123 13.70 11.57 0.52
CA LEU A 123 14.86 11.81 1.37
C LEU A 123 15.01 10.72 2.43
N TRP A 124 13.91 10.31 3.08
CA TRP A 124 13.93 9.22 4.07
C TRP A 124 14.39 7.90 3.46
N ALA A 125 13.86 7.56 2.30
CA ALA A 125 14.28 6.37 1.56
C ALA A 125 15.76 6.41 1.18
N ALA A 126 16.31 7.60 0.88
CA ALA A 126 17.73 7.83 0.63
C ALA A 126 18.60 7.89 1.91
N GLY A 127 18.02 7.68 3.10
CA GLY A 127 18.72 7.69 4.39
C GLY A 127 18.84 9.06 5.07
N ASP A 128 18.20 10.09 4.51
CA ASP A 128 18.21 11.44 5.09
C ASP A 128 16.88 11.73 5.81
N THR A 129 16.82 11.45 7.10
CA THR A 129 15.65 11.65 7.95
C THR A 129 15.63 13.01 8.66
N THR A 130 16.64 13.86 8.44
CA THR A 130 16.86 15.11 9.17
C THR A 130 16.57 16.35 8.35
N THR A 131 16.91 16.34 7.07
CA THR A 131 16.84 17.52 6.19
C THR A 131 15.43 18.11 6.11
N SER A 132 14.38 17.30 6.00
CA SER A 132 13.00 17.78 5.91
C SER A 132 12.58 18.54 7.18
N LYS A 133 12.85 17.99 8.36
CA LYS A 133 12.55 18.61 9.65
C LYS A 133 13.29 19.94 9.82
N LEU A 134 14.56 19.95 9.41
CA LEU A 134 15.37 21.16 9.46
C LEU A 134 14.83 22.25 8.54
N LEU A 135 14.39 21.88 7.32
CA LEU A 135 13.80 22.81 6.37
C LEU A 135 12.53 23.47 6.89
N VAL A 136 11.62 22.70 7.50
CA VAL A 136 10.41 23.24 8.13
C VAL A 136 10.77 24.26 9.20
N SER A 137 11.69 23.91 10.10
CA SER A 137 12.14 24.84 11.17
C SER A 137 12.79 26.11 10.65
N ILE A 138 13.62 26.00 9.62
CA ILE A 138 14.28 27.14 8.96
C ILE A 138 13.25 28.04 8.27
N PHE A 139 12.27 27.44 7.59
CA PHE A 139 11.19 28.17 6.93
C PHE A 139 10.33 28.94 7.93
N GLU A 140 9.91 28.31 9.01
CA GLU A 140 9.13 28.93 10.08
C GLU A 140 9.86 30.10 10.73
N LYS A 141 11.17 29.94 10.99
CA LYS A 141 12.02 30.98 11.59
C LYS A 141 12.52 32.04 10.59
N LYS A 142 12.22 31.88 9.30
CA LYS A 142 12.68 32.76 8.22
C LYS A 142 14.21 32.94 8.19
N ILE A 143 14.96 31.89 8.47
CA ILE A 143 16.42 31.89 8.46
C ILE A 143 16.91 31.53 7.06
N PRO A 144 17.86 32.28 6.45
CA PRO A 144 18.42 31.94 5.15
C PRO A 144 19.27 30.67 5.24
N LEU A 145 19.11 29.77 4.26
CA LEU A 145 19.81 28.47 4.21
C LEU A 145 21.32 28.56 3.96
N GLY A 146 21.79 29.66 3.42
CA GLY A 146 23.14 29.79 2.88
C GLY A 146 23.36 28.98 1.59
N ASP A 147 24.28 29.45 0.75
CA ASP A 147 24.46 28.95 -0.64
C ASP A 147 24.84 27.46 -0.72
N ALA A 148 25.68 26.98 0.19
CA ALA A 148 26.14 25.60 0.16
C ALA A 148 25.01 24.58 0.42
N VAL A 149 24.20 24.86 1.46
CA VAL A 149 23.08 24.01 1.83
C VAL A 149 21.99 24.09 0.76
N HIS A 150 21.70 25.31 0.27
CA HIS A 150 20.74 25.51 -0.81
C HIS A 150 21.12 24.70 -2.07
N ARG A 151 22.38 24.77 -2.54
CA ARG A 151 22.85 23.99 -3.69
C ARG A 151 22.71 22.48 -3.48
N LYS A 152 23.04 21.98 -2.28
CA LYS A 152 22.87 20.54 -1.95
C LYS A 152 21.42 20.14 -2.05
N LEU A 153 20.53 20.93 -1.46
CA LEU A 153 19.09 20.66 -1.46
C LEU A 153 18.49 20.66 -2.86
N ILE A 154 18.81 21.67 -3.67
CA ILE A 154 18.36 21.75 -5.07
C ILE A 154 18.86 20.56 -5.89
N ARG A 155 20.08 20.07 -5.63
CA ARG A 155 20.59 18.85 -6.28
C ARG A 155 19.74 17.63 -5.89
N SER A 156 19.42 17.44 -4.63
CA SER A 156 18.56 16.35 -4.17
C SER A 156 17.15 16.46 -4.74
N PHE A 157 16.59 17.67 -4.82
CA PHE A 157 15.26 17.88 -5.38
C PHE A 157 15.23 17.61 -6.89
N ARG A 158 16.25 18.03 -7.64
CA ARG A 158 16.39 17.68 -9.07
C ARG A 158 16.48 16.19 -9.27
N LEU A 159 17.18 15.49 -8.40
CA LEU A 159 17.30 14.05 -8.43
C LEU A 159 15.92 13.38 -8.19
N TYR A 160 15.18 13.85 -7.19
CA TYR A 160 13.80 13.40 -6.96
C TYR A 160 12.92 13.62 -8.21
N MET A 161 13.02 14.76 -8.87
CA MET A 161 12.27 15.01 -10.10
C MET A 161 12.64 14.07 -11.25
N LEU A 162 13.87 13.58 -11.30
CA LEU A 162 14.32 12.63 -12.32
C LEU A 162 13.91 11.19 -12.00
N VAL A 163 14.05 10.76 -10.74
CA VAL A 163 13.71 9.41 -10.27
C VAL A 163 12.19 9.24 -10.13
N GLY A 164 11.51 10.31 -9.71
CA GLY A 164 10.09 10.32 -9.40
C GLY A 164 9.77 9.73 -8.03
N GLY A 165 8.49 9.75 -7.67
CA GLY A 165 7.99 9.24 -6.38
C GLY A 165 7.46 7.80 -6.42
N MET A 166 7.65 7.06 -7.51
CA MET A 166 7.23 5.66 -7.55
C MET A 166 8.17 4.78 -6.71
N PRO A 167 7.66 4.03 -5.70
CA PRO A 167 8.50 3.25 -4.79
C PRO A 167 9.49 2.32 -5.50
N GLN A 168 9.09 1.69 -6.60
CA GLN A 168 9.97 0.82 -7.39
C GLN A 168 11.14 1.58 -8.02
N SER A 169 10.87 2.77 -8.57
CA SER A 169 11.93 3.62 -9.16
C SER A 169 12.90 4.11 -8.09
N VAL A 170 12.38 4.49 -6.92
CA VAL A 170 13.19 4.94 -5.79
C VAL A 170 14.05 3.78 -5.26
N ALA A 171 13.49 2.59 -5.07
CA ALA A 171 14.23 1.41 -4.65
C ALA A 171 15.35 1.06 -5.63
N SER A 172 15.04 0.99 -6.92
CA SER A 172 16.04 0.73 -7.97
C SER A 172 17.17 1.77 -7.99
N TYR A 173 16.83 3.05 -7.82
CA TYR A 173 17.82 4.12 -7.71
C TYR A 173 18.73 3.92 -6.50
N ILE A 174 18.17 3.61 -5.32
CA ILE A 174 18.93 3.42 -4.09
C ILE A 174 19.86 2.20 -4.22
N GLU A 175 19.34 1.06 -4.68
CA GLU A 175 20.11 -0.17 -4.88
C GLU A 175 21.29 0.04 -5.84
N THR A 176 21.06 0.72 -6.96
CA THR A 176 22.10 1.03 -7.94
C THR A 176 23.18 1.93 -7.34
N ASN A 177 22.81 2.93 -6.54
CA ASN A 177 23.78 3.85 -5.94
C ASN A 177 24.50 3.25 -4.72
N VAL A 178 23.89 2.34 -3.98
CA VAL A 178 24.57 1.57 -2.92
C VAL A 178 25.59 0.63 -3.54
N GLY A 179 25.28 0.00 -4.68
CA GLY A 179 26.25 -0.83 -5.42
C GLY A 179 27.45 -0.05 -5.96
N ILE A 180 27.28 1.23 -6.26
CA ILE A 180 28.39 2.12 -6.72
C ILE A 180 29.24 2.63 -5.54
N LYS A 181 28.70 2.65 -4.31
CA LYS A 181 29.43 3.10 -3.10
C LYS A 181 30.29 2.02 -2.43
N MET A 182 30.31 0.79 -2.93
CA MET A 182 31.27 -0.21 -2.49
C MET A 182 32.32 -0.44 -3.59
N PRO A 183 33.54 0.14 -3.49
CA PRO A 183 34.59 -0.51 -2.74
C PRO A 183 35.59 0.47 -2.06
N GLU A 184 35.40 0.83 -0.83
CA GLU A 184 36.50 1.40 -0.03
C GLU A 184 37.28 0.32 0.76
N SER A 185 36.96 -0.95 0.62
CA SER A 185 37.64 -2.04 1.35
C SER A 185 38.74 -2.76 0.57
N LYS A 186 39.27 -2.16 -0.51
CA LYS A 186 40.51 -2.65 -1.18
C LYS A 186 41.43 -1.51 -1.51
N ARG A 187 41.95 -0.84 -0.52
CA ARG A 187 43.27 -0.20 -0.57
C ARG A 187 44.10 -0.79 0.56
N VAL A 188 44.86 -1.80 0.23
CA VAL A 188 46.08 -2.19 0.92
C VAL A 188 47.19 -1.36 0.32
#